data_db810d10c1c0fb7e4e917f6fc9d636b9
#
_entry.id   db810d10c1c0fb7e4e917f6fc9d636b9
#
_cell.length_a   1.000
_cell.length_b   1.000
_cell.length_c   1.000
_cell.angle_alpha   90.00
_cell.angle_beta   90.00
_cell.angle_gamma   90.00
#
_symmetry.space_group_name_H-M   'P 1'
#
loop_
_entity.id
_entity.type
_entity.pdbx_description
1 polymer ?
#
loop_
_entity_poly.entity_id
_entity_poly.type
_entity_poly.pdbx_seq_one_letter_code
_entity_poly.pdbx_strand_id
1 'polypeptide(L)'
;HYASMEKGTSILKHKNIRLSDITKSNDVKEMSIFFPDLFDEMLKNYDEHNGFSYKFEYKGKGNRQAFGLFVNELKKKIEKEFEDGSIATFALCLSEEGDLLSQWRGYADDGKGICLGLNVEEILKFVGISSVSGFSLEKVEYLSKEQIDEWVKNVANQMLGIVEIILGAIEEGNIQYYSAKEFDEDIFNTIYYNILSEVEESIKFKTEGFKEEKEWRFFIKNSLNKDDIKGKKITSIGTLGEGARRKTSKYVADNVEFNIKENDMVPFVSLKFEKFHNNLINQVICGP
;
A
#
# COMPACT_ATOMS: atom_id res chain seq x y z
N HIS A 1 -14.72 12.51 -8.07
CA HIS A 1 -15.02 11.63 -6.93
C HIS A 1 -16.51 11.45 -6.76
N TYR A 2 -16.97 10.23 -6.95
CA TYR A 2 -18.37 9.87 -6.77
C TYR A 2 -18.66 9.54 -5.31
N ALA A 3 -19.81 9.95 -4.82
CA ALA A 3 -20.21 9.71 -3.45
C ALA A 3 -21.74 9.67 -3.30
N SER A 4 -22.24 8.99 -2.28
CA SER A 4 -23.65 9.14 -1.89
C SER A 4 -23.96 10.61 -1.57
N MET A 5 -25.24 10.99 -1.65
CA MET A 5 -25.68 12.36 -1.33
C MET A 5 -25.26 12.78 0.08
N GLU A 6 -25.35 11.87 1.04
CA GLU A 6 -24.94 12.10 2.42
C GLU A 6 -23.43 12.39 2.54
N LYS A 7 -22.60 11.51 1.95
CA LYS A 7 -21.14 11.66 2.00
C LYS A 7 -20.67 12.91 1.27
N GLY A 8 -21.18 13.14 0.06
CA GLY A 8 -20.79 14.30 -0.73
C GLY A 8 -21.20 15.62 -0.09
N THR A 9 -22.43 15.72 0.46
CA THR A 9 -22.87 16.88 1.23
C THR A 9 -22.04 17.09 2.49
N SER A 10 -21.63 16.00 3.17
CA SER A 10 -20.73 16.07 4.31
C SER A 10 -19.37 16.66 3.93
N ILE A 11 -18.79 16.22 2.79
CA ILE A 11 -17.53 16.76 2.26
C ILE A 11 -17.64 18.28 2.05
N LEU A 12 -18.69 18.72 1.37
CA LEU A 12 -18.93 20.15 1.08
C LEU A 12 -19.17 20.97 2.34
N LYS A 13 -19.98 20.46 3.28
CA LYS A 13 -20.34 21.14 4.52
C LYS A 13 -19.15 21.29 5.48
N HIS A 14 -18.40 20.22 5.68
CA HIS A 14 -17.28 20.19 6.62
C HIS A 14 -15.95 20.57 5.99
N LYS A 15 -15.94 20.82 4.69
CA LYS A 15 -14.74 21.21 3.91
C LYS A 15 -13.55 20.29 4.18
N ASN A 16 -13.81 18.98 4.15
CA ASN A 16 -12.78 17.95 4.27
C ASN A 16 -13.01 16.80 3.30
N ILE A 17 -11.93 16.16 2.87
CA ILE A 17 -11.94 14.89 2.16
C ILE A 17 -11.39 13.81 3.09
N ARG A 18 -11.81 12.57 2.83
CA ARG A 18 -11.34 11.40 3.58
C ARG A 18 -10.54 10.49 2.65
N LEU A 19 -9.35 10.14 3.08
CA LEU A 19 -8.59 9.04 2.51
C LEU A 19 -8.91 7.81 3.35
N SER A 20 -9.62 6.86 2.78
CA SER A 20 -10.01 5.62 3.47
C SER A 20 -8.96 4.56 3.27
N ASP A 21 -8.83 3.64 4.22
CA ASP A 21 -7.99 2.47 4.06
C ASP A 21 -8.53 1.58 2.94
N ILE A 22 -7.79 1.53 1.84
CA ILE A 22 -8.19 0.74 0.66
C ILE A 22 -8.01 -0.77 0.86
N THR A 23 -7.23 -1.22 1.86
CA THR A 23 -7.14 -2.64 2.22
C THR A 23 -8.48 -3.17 2.77
N LYS A 24 -9.38 -2.27 3.16
CA LYS A 24 -10.75 -2.54 3.63
C LYS A 24 -11.82 -2.09 2.61
N SER A 25 -11.43 -1.86 1.35
CA SER A 25 -12.36 -1.55 0.28
C SER A 25 -13.24 -2.75 -0.09
N ASN A 26 -14.29 -2.52 -0.88
CA ASN A 26 -15.17 -3.60 -1.35
C ASN A 26 -14.45 -4.61 -2.25
N ASP A 27 -13.38 -4.18 -2.89
CA ASP A 27 -12.46 -5.05 -3.63
C ASP A 27 -11.28 -5.43 -2.73
N VAL A 28 -11.53 -6.41 -1.86
CA VAL A 28 -10.54 -6.95 -0.91
C VAL A 28 -9.26 -7.46 -1.60
N LYS A 29 -9.31 -7.64 -2.92
CA LYS A 29 -8.15 -8.11 -3.71
C LYS A 29 -7.25 -6.99 -4.20
N GLU A 30 -7.64 -5.73 -4.13
CA GLU A 30 -6.88 -4.63 -4.73
C GLU A 30 -5.42 -4.57 -4.24
N MET A 31 -5.19 -4.58 -2.93
CA MET A 31 -3.83 -4.53 -2.37
C MET A 31 -3.16 -5.90 -2.23
N SER A 32 -3.91 -6.98 -2.40
CA SER A 32 -3.43 -8.34 -2.28
C SER A 32 -3.38 -9.09 -3.61
N ILE A 33 -3.48 -8.37 -4.73
CA ILE A 33 -3.64 -8.96 -6.06
C ILE A 33 -2.51 -9.92 -6.44
N PHE A 34 -1.28 -9.66 -5.98
CA PHE A 34 -0.10 -10.48 -6.23
C PHE A 34 0.29 -11.36 -5.04
N PHE A 35 -0.24 -11.04 -3.87
CA PHE A 35 0.25 -11.54 -2.60
C PHE A 35 0.04 -13.06 -2.40
N PRO A 36 -1.13 -13.65 -2.78
CA PRO A 36 -1.34 -15.09 -2.59
C PRO A 36 -0.32 -15.95 -3.33
N ASP A 37 0.09 -15.51 -4.52
CA ASP A 37 0.94 -16.31 -5.42
C ASP A 37 2.45 -16.04 -5.18
N LEU A 38 2.83 -14.94 -4.53
CA LEU A 38 4.22 -14.53 -4.33
C LEU A 38 5.04 -15.58 -3.56
N PHE A 39 4.52 -16.06 -2.46
CA PHE A 39 5.25 -17.00 -1.61
C PHE A 39 5.41 -18.37 -2.25
N ASP A 40 4.40 -18.81 -2.99
CA ASP A 40 4.45 -20.06 -3.75
C ASP A 40 5.44 -19.93 -4.91
N GLU A 41 5.49 -18.78 -5.59
CA GLU A 41 6.46 -18.52 -6.65
C GLU A 41 7.89 -18.39 -6.08
N MET A 42 8.10 -17.79 -4.90
CA MET A 42 9.40 -17.80 -4.23
C MET A 42 9.91 -19.22 -3.98
N LEU A 43 9.06 -20.12 -3.49
CA LEU A 43 9.43 -21.51 -3.24
C LEU A 43 9.73 -22.26 -4.54
N LYS A 44 8.92 -22.06 -5.57
CA LYS A 44 9.07 -22.65 -6.88
C LYS A 44 10.39 -22.20 -7.53
N ASN A 45 10.67 -20.89 -7.54
CA ASN A 45 11.90 -20.35 -8.13
C ASN A 45 13.14 -20.84 -7.38
N TYR A 46 13.07 -20.96 -6.04
CA TYR A 46 14.15 -21.58 -5.26
C TYR A 46 14.43 -23.02 -5.72
N ASP A 47 13.38 -23.82 -5.92
CA ASP A 47 13.52 -25.23 -6.35
C ASP A 47 14.01 -25.35 -7.80
N GLU A 48 13.54 -24.47 -8.70
CA GLU A 48 13.98 -24.42 -10.11
C GLU A 48 15.47 -24.04 -10.25
N HIS A 49 16.01 -23.22 -9.36
CA HIS A 49 17.43 -22.85 -9.32
C HIS A 49 18.29 -23.80 -8.48
N ASN A 50 17.72 -24.91 -7.98
CA ASN A 50 18.40 -25.85 -7.08
C ASN A 50 18.91 -25.20 -5.77
N GLY A 51 18.20 -24.20 -5.28
CA GLY A 51 18.54 -23.45 -4.08
C GLY A 51 19.49 -22.27 -4.29
N PHE A 52 20.09 -21.81 -3.23
CA PHE A 52 21.12 -20.76 -3.26
C PHE A 52 22.50 -21.32 -3.56
N SER A 53 23.38 -20.50 -4.12
CA SER A 53 24.80 -20.84 -4.33
C SER A 53 25.55 -21.01 -3.02
N TYR A 54 25.07 -20.36 -1.97
CA TYR A 54 25.63 -20.40 -0.63
C TYR A 54 24.73 -21.16 0.35
N LYS A 55 25.31 -21.59 1.46
CA LYS A 55 24.57 -22.30 2.50
C LYS A 55 23.56 -21.35 3.17
N PHE A 56 22.29 -21.68 3.09
CA PHE A 56 21.21 -20.98 3.80
C PHE A 56 20.79 -21.76 5.04
N GLU A 57 20.91 -21.14 6.19
CA GLU A 57 20.41 -21.65 7.47
C GLU A 57 19.44 -20.66 8.09
N TYR A 58 18.35 -21.15 8.67
CA TYR A 58 17.36 -20.36 9.35
C TYR A 58 16.75 -21.15 10.51
N LYS A 59 16.80 -20.59 11.72
CA LYS A 59 16.32 -21.22 12.97
C LYS A 59 16.80 -22.66 13.15
N GLY A 60 18.08 -22.91 12.88
CA GLY A 60 18.70 -24.22 13.04
C GLY A 60 18.32 -25.27 12.01
N LYS A 61 17.68 -24.86 10.92
CA LYS A 61 17.42 -25.69 9.73
C LYS A 61 18.31 -25.24 8.59
N GLY A 62 18.55 -26.13 7.63
CA GLY A 62 19.38 -25.82 6.47
C GLY A 62 18.63 -25.93 5.15
N ASN A 63 19.16 -25.21 4.15
CA ASN A 63 18.75 -25.28 2.74
C ASN A 63 17.22 -25.21 2.51
N ARG A 64 16.63 -26.15 1.77
CA ARG A 64 15.21 -26.15 1.39
C ARG A 64 14.26 -26.11 2.59
N GLN A 65 14.59 -26.80 3.68
CA GLN A 65 13.76 -26.80 4.90
C GLN A 65 13.83 -25.44 5.60
N ALA A 66 15.02 -24.83 5.66
CA ALA A 66 15.21 -23.48 6.19
C ALA A 66 14.43 -22.45 5.38
N PHE A 67 14.54 -22.49 4.06
CA PHE A 67 13.87 -21.56 3.18
C PHE A 67 12.36 -21.70 3.23
N GLY A 68 11.83 -22.95 3.25
CA GLY A 68 10.39 -23.18 3.43
C GLY A 68 9.83 -22.63 4.76
N LEU A 69 10.60 -22.77 5.85
CA LEU A 69 10.23 -22.18 7.15
C LEU A 69 10.23 -20.66 7.09
N PHE A 70 11.28 -20.07 6.53
CA PHE A 70 11.46 -18.63 6.36
C PHE A 70 10.32 -18.00 5.57
N VAL A 71 9.99 -18.53 4.37
CA VAL A 71 8.91 -18.04 3.52
C VAL A 71 7.55 -18.16 4.21
N ASN A 72 7.29 -19.28 4.91
CA ASN A 72 6.03 -19.47 5.62
C ASN A 72 5.86 -18.49 6.80
N GLU A 73 6.94 -18.13 7.48
CA GLU A 73 6.89 -17.11 8.54
C GLU A 73 6.64 -15.71 8.00
N LEU A 74 7.29 -15.35 6.87
CA LEU A 74 7.02 -14.10 6.16
C LEU A 74 5.54 -14.00 5.76
N LYS A 75 5.01 -15.04 5.11
CA LYS A 75 3.60 -15.13 4.70
C LYS A 75 2.68 -14.88 5.89
N LYS A 76 2.83 -15.65 6.97
CA LYS A 76 2.00 -15.53 8.17
C LYS A 76 2.07 -14.16 8.83
N LYS A 77 3.27 -13.54 8.85
CA LYS A 77 3.43 -12.20 9.42
C LYS A 77 2.65 -11.17 8.63
N ILE A 78 2.78 -11.18 7.31
CA ILE A 78 2.13 -10.19 6.45
C ILE A 78 0.61 -10.42 6.40
N GLU A 79 0.13 -11.65 6.28
CA GLU A 79 -1.31 -11.97 6.37
C GLU A 79 -1.92 -11.44 7.67
N LYS A 80 -1.26 -11.70 8.80
CA LYS A 80 -1.71 -11.19 10.09
C LYS A 80 -1.75 -9.66 10.15
N GLU A 81 -0.79 -8.97 9.54
CA GLU A 81 -0.73 -7.51 9.56
C GLU A 81 -1.78 -6.86 8.64
N PHE A 82 -2.20 -7.55 7.57
CA PHE A 82 -3.38 -7.16 6.81
C PHE A 82 -4.67 -7.36 7.62
N GLU A 83 -4.79 -8.50 8.31
CA GLU A 83 -5.96 -8.81 9.13
C GLU A 83 -6.14 -7.84 10.29
N ASP A 84 -5.05 -7.55 11.02
CA ASP A 84 -5.09 -6.68 12.20
C ASP A 84 -4.97 -5.18 11.87
N GLY A 85 -4.89 -4.82 10.57
CA GLY A 85 -4.81 -3.44 10.10
C GLY A 85 -3.47 -2.76 10.38
N SER A 86 -2.41 -3.52 10.67
CA SER A 86 -1.05 -2.98 10.82
C SER A 86 -0.45 -2.55 9.47
N ILE A 87 -0.93 -3.14 8.37
CA ILE A 87 -0.70 -2.68 7.00
C ILE A 87 -1.98 -1.98 6.56
N ALA A 88 -1.92 -0.67 6.33
CA ALA A 88 -3.02 0.12 5.83
C ALA A 88 -2.50 1.16 4.84
N THR A 89 -3.24 1.39 3.77
CA THR A 89 -2.95 2.44 2.80
C THR A 89 -4.17 3.32 2.63
N PHE A 90 -4.01 4.61 2.92
CA PHE A 90 -5.11 5.57 2.86
C PHE A 90 -5.16 6.22 1.49
N ALA A 91 -6.27 6.06 0.79
CA ALA A 91 -6.48 6.64 -0.52
C ALA A 91 -7.86 7.28 -0.69
N LEU A 92 -7.90 8.27 -1.57
CA LEU A 92 -9.10 8.81 -2.18
C LEU A 92 -9.08 8.39 -3.66
N CYS A 93 -10.06 7.59 -4.06
CA CYS A 93 -10.23 7.14 -5.44
C CYS A 93 -10.97 8.21 -6.25
N LEU A 94 -10.44 8.52 -7.42
CA LEU A 94 -10.91 9.54 -8.35
C LEU A 94 -11.12 8.89 -9.71
N SER A 95 -11.98 9.44 -10.56
CA SER A 95 -12.14 9.04 -11.95
C SER A 95 -11.81 10.20 -12.87
N GLU A 96 -11.30 9.95 -14.07
CA GLU A 96 -11.12 10.97 -15.10
C GLU A 96 -12.46 11.50 -15.62
N GLU A 97 -13.54 10.72 -15.46
CA GLU A 97 -14.86 11.03 -16.00
C GLU A 97 -15.82 11.41 -14.87
N GLY A 98 -16.51 12.52 -15.04
CA GLY A 98 -17.50 13.02 -14.08
C GLY A 98 -18.92 12.48 -14.29
N ASP A 99 -19.18 11.74 -15.40
CA ASP A 99 -20.48 11.18 -15.74
C ASP A 99 -20.38 9.77 -16.33
N LEU A 100 -19.92 8.82 -15.52
CA LEU A 100 -19.77 7.41 -15.86
C LEU A 100 -20.86 6.59 -15.18
N LEU A 101 -21.66 5.85 -15.95
CA LEU A 101 -22.78 5.06 -15.43
C LEU A 101 -22.36 4.03 -14.39
N SER A 102 -21.25 3.34 -14.62
CA SER A 102 -20.71 2.36 -13.66
C SER A 102 -20.34 3.00 -12.32
N GLN A 103 -19.75 4.20 -12.36
CA GLN A 103 -19.37 4.96 -11.18
C GLN A 103 -20.63 5.49 -10.43
N TRP A 104 -21.65 5.93 -11.15
CA TRP A 104 -22.94 6.33 -10.56
C TRP A 104 -23.60 5.16 -9.83
N ARG A 105 -23.55 3.96 -10.42
CA ARG A 105 -24.12 2.74 -9.82
C ARG A 105 -23.32 2.24 -8.63
N GLY A 106 -22.00 2.18 -8.78
CA GLY A 106 -21.13 1.58 -7.76
C GLY A 106 -20.90 2.45 -6.53
N TYR A 107 -20.82 3.78 -6.72
CA TYR A 107 -20.30 4.68 -5.68
C TYR A 107 -21.24 5.84 -5.29
N ALA A 108 -22.32 6.06 -6.05
CA ALA A 108 -23.21 7.19 -5.86
C ALA A 108 -24.67 6.77 -5.70
N ASP A 109 -24.93 5.74 -4.89
CA ASP A 109 -26.27 5.24 -4.55
C ASP A 109 -27.17 5.01 -5.80
N ASP A 110 -26.63 4.31 -6.79
CA ASP A 110 -27.32 3.99 -8.05
C ASP A 110 -27.84 5.26 -8.77
N GLY A 111 -26.99 6.28 -8.85
CA GLY A 111 -27.30 7.55 -9.52
C GLY A 111 -27.99 8.61 -8.65
N LYS A 112 -28.30 8.33 -7.38
CA LYS A 112 -28.94 9.29 -6.46
C LYS A 112 -27.94 10.16 -5.69
N GLY A 113 -26.67 9.97 -5.94
CA GLY A 113 -25.59 10.69 -5.26
C GLY A 113 -25.09 11.91 -6.01
N ILE A 114 -23.86 12.28 -5.74
CA ILE A 114 -23.15 13.38 -6.40
C ILE A 114 -21.76 12.96 -6.87
N CYS A 115 -21.28 13.65 -7.91
CA CYS A 115 -19.89 13.60 -8.32
C CYS A 115 -19.24 14.96 -8.06
N LEU A 116 -18.11 14.95 -7.34
CA LEU A 116 -17.33 16.14 -7.02
C LEU A 116 -16.12 16.22 -7.94
N GLY A 117 -16.05 17.28 -8.76
CA GLY A 117 -14.86 17.59 -9.56
C GLY A 117 -13.79 18.22 -8.69
N LEU A 118 -12.61 17.61 -8.66
CA LEU A 118 -11.48 18.04 -7.85
C LEU A 118 -10.46 18.81 -8.71
N ASN A 119 -9.90 19.86 -8.14
CA ASN A 119 -8.86 20.64 -8.79
C ASN A 119 -7.51 19.92 -8.70
N VAL A 120 -7.10 19.30 -9.81
CA VAL A 120 -5.86 18.53 -9.90
C VAL A 120 -4.63 19.38 -9.62
N GLU A 121 -4.60 20.65 -10.06
CA GLU A 121 -3.47 21.55 -9.80
C GLU A 121 -3.27 21.78 -8.31
N GLU A 122 -4.34 21.92 -7.54
CA GLU A 122 -4.25 22.09 -6.09
C GLU A 122 -3.78 20.80 -5.39
N ILE A 123 -4.20 19.63 -5.88
CA ILE A 123 -3.69 18.35 -5.38
C ILE A 123 -2.21 18.23 -5.70
N LEU A 124 -1.77 18.52 -6.93
CA LEU A 124 -0.36 18.44 -7.33
C LEU A 124 0.52 19.44 -6.57
N LYS A 125 0.04 20.65 -6.33
CA LYS A 125 0.73 21.62 -5.45
C LYS A 125 0.89 21.06 -4.03
N PHE A 126 -0.18 20.49 -3.48
CA PHE A 126 -0.14 19.87 -2.16
C PHE A 126 0.86 18.70 -2.12
N VAL A 127 0.85 17.80 -3.10
CA VAL A 127 1.81 16.70 -3.23
C VAL A 127 3.24 17.23 -3.35
N GLY A 128 3.49 18.27 -4.18
CA GLY A 128 4.81 18.87 -4.36
C GLY A 128 5.38 19.50 -3.09
N ILE A 129 4.56 20.21 -2.33
CA ILE A 129 4.93 20.79 -1.03
C ILE A 129 5.13 19.67 0.00
N SER A 130 4.36 18.60 -0.12
CA SER A 130 4.31 17.46 0.79
C SER A 130 5.21 16.29 0.33
N SER A 131 6.11 16.50 -0.62
CA SER A 131 7.00 15.44 -1.15
C SER A 131 7.82 14.71 -0.07
N VAL A 132 7.97 15.34 1.11
CA VAL A 132 8.55 14.74 2.32
C VAL A 132 7.51 13.97 3.14
N SER A 133 6.22 14.12 2.85
CA SER A 133 5.11 13.58 3.65
C SER A 133 4.54 12.26 3.13
N GLY A 134 5.05 11.75 2.01
CA GLY A 134 4.59 10.49 1.44
C GLY A 134 3.27 10.56 0.65
N PHE A 135 2.69 11.75 0.43
CA PHE A 135 1.51 11.87 -0.43
C PHE A 135 1.87 11.72 -1.91
N SER A 136 1.03 11.02 -2.65
CA SER A 136 1.13 10.85 -4.10
C SER A 136 -0.23 10.97 -4.77
N LEU A 137 -0.21 11.35 -6.05
CA LEU A 137 -1.34 11.26 -6.96
C LEU A 137 -0.89 10.45 -8.18
N GLU A 138 -1.44 9.26 -8.33
CA GLU A 138 -1.02 8.32 -9.37
C GLU A 138 -2.23 7.83 -10.17
N LYS A 139 -2.02 7.61 -11.46
CA LYS A 139 -2.99 6.94 -12.32
C LYS A 139 -2.92 5.43 -12.09
N VAL A 140 -4.10 4.79 -11.98
CA VAL A 140 -4.16 3.33 -11.85
C VAL A 140 -3.83 2.68 -13.19
N GLU A 141 -2.91 1.73 -13.14
CA GLU A 141 -2.57 0.85 -14.25
C GLU A 141 -3.39 -0.44 -14.16
N TYR A 142 -3.98 -0.83 -15.29
CA TYR A 142 -4.85 -2.00 -15.34
C TYR A 142 -4.10 -3.17 -15.95
N LEU A 143 -3.84 -4.19 -15.13
CA LEU A 143 -3.01 -5.33 -15.48
C LEU A 143 -3.84 -6.54 -15.92
N SER A 144 -3.40 -7.21 -16.99
CA SER A 144 -3.89 -8.53 -17.33
C SER A 144 -3.38 -9.59 -16.34
N LYS A 145 -3.97 -10.79 -16.38
CA LYS A 145 -3.51 -11.90 -15.54
C LYS A 145 -2.03 -12.23 -15.81
N GLU A 146 -1.63 -12.23 -17.08
CA GLU A 146 -0.26 -12.53 -17.49
C GLU A 146 0.74 -11.50 -16.96
N GLN A 147 0.36 -10.21 -16.97
CA GLN A 147 1.18 -9.13 -16.42
C GLN A 147 1.32 -9.24 -14.90
N ILE A 148 0.25 -9.64 -14.21
CA ILE A 148 0.29 -9.90 -12.77
C ILE A 148 1.23 -11.07 -12.47
N ASP A 149 1.11 -12.17 -13.20
CA ASP A 149 1.96 -13.36 -13.03
C ASP A 149 3.44 -13.05 -13.31
N GLU A 150 3.73 -12.25 -14.33
CA GLU A 150 5.09 -11.77 -14.62
C GLU A 150 5.63 -10.89 -13.49
N TRP A 151 4.82 -9.97 -12.96
CA TRP A 151 5.20 -9.14 -11.83
C TRP A 151 5.51 -9.97 -10.59
N VAL A 152 4.62 -10.92 -10.22
CA VAL A 152 4.83 -11.87 -9.11
C VAL A 152 6.16 -12.60 -9.26
N LYS A 153 6.45 -13.12 -10.47
CA LYS A 153 7.70 -13.81 -10.76
C LYS A 153 8.92 -12.91 -10.60
N ASN A 154 8.83 -11.67 -11.06
CA ASN A 154 9.92 -10.70 -10.95
C ASN A 154 10.18 -10.33 -9.48
N VAL A 155 9.14 -10.09 -8.68
CA VAL A 155 9.27 -9.82 -7.24
C VAL A 155 9.87 -11.03 -6.51
N ALA A 156 9.39 -12.24 -6.79
CA ALA A 156 9.94 -13.46 -6.21
C ALA A 156 11.44 -13.62 -6.51
N ASN A 157 11.86 -13.42 -7.78
CA ASN A 157 13.26 -13.46 -8.18
C ASN A 157 14.10 -12.38 -7.48
N GLN A 158 13.55 -11.16 -7.33
CA GLN A 158 14.21 -10.08 -6.62
C GLN A 158 14.45 -10.45 -5.15
N MET A 159 13.46 -11.04 -4.46
CA MET A 159 13.61 -11.48 -3.07
C MET A 159 14.69 -12.57 -2.93
N LEU A 160 14.71 -13.56 -3.84
CA LEU A 160 15.77 -14.57 -3.85
C LEU A 160 17.14 -13.94 -4.13
N GLY A 161 17.24 -13.01 -5.07
CA GLY A 161 18.48 -12.29 -5.38
C GLY A 161 19.03 -11.52 -4.17
N ILE A 162 18.17 -10.88 -3.38
CA ILE A 162 18.58 -10.19 -2.14
C ILE A 162 19.17 -11.19 -1.15
N VAL A 163 18.50 -12.35 -0.94
CA VAL A 163 19.02 -13.40 -0.07
C VAL A 163 20.40 -13.87 -0.54
N GLU A 164 20.55 -14.15 -1.84
CA GLU A 164 21.81 -14.60 -2.44
C GLU A 164 22.94 -13.59 -2.24
N ILE A 165 22.68 -12.29 -2.42
CA ILE A 165 23.65 -11.21 -2.20
C ILE A 165 24.10 -11.18 -0.73
N ILE A 166 23.17 -11.30 0.22
CA ILE A 166 23.49 -11.30 1.64
C ILE A 166 24.38 -12.51 1.98
N LEU A 167 24.00 -13.70 1.50
CA LEU A 167 24.78 -14.92 1.75
C LEU A 167 26.19 -14.83 1.15
N GLY A 168 26.31 -14.29 -0.08
CA GLY A 168 27.61 -14.05 -0.71
C GLY A 168 28.48 -13.08 0.07
N ALA A 169 27.90 -11.98 0.56
CA ALA A 169 28.63 -11.00 1.37
C ALA A 169 29.11 -11.57 2.71
N ILE A 170 28.38 -12.52 3.29
CA ILE A 170 28.83 -13.25 4.50
C ILE A 170 29.99 -14.18 4.17
N GLU A 171 29.88 -14.97 3.10
CA GLU A 171 30.93 -15.92 2.69
C GLU A 171 32.23 -15.20 2.34
N GLU A 172 32.17 -14.03 1.71
CA GLU A 172 33.29 -13.17 1.40
C GLU A 172 33.87 -12.42 2.63
N GLY A 173 33.18 -12.49 3.78
CA GLY A 173 33.58 -11.81 5.00
C GLY A 173 33.28 -10.31 5.03
N ASN A 174 32.48 -9.80 4.09
CA ASN A 174 32.06 -8.39 4.02
C ASN A 174 31.00 -8.06 5.07
N ILE A 175 30.20 -9.06 5.48
CA ILE A 175 29.21 -8.97 6.56
C ILE A 175 29.52 -10.03 7.61
N GLN A 176 29.44 -9.66 8.88
CA GLN A 176 29.62 -10.57 10.00
C GLN A 176 28.48 -10.41 10.99
N TYR A 177 27.93 -11.54 11.44
CA TYR A 177 26.92 -11.57 12.49
C TYR A 177 27.49 -12.18 13.76
N TYR A 178 27.15 -11.61 14.91
CA TYR A 178 27.59 -12.10 16.22
C TYR A 178 26.88 -13.38 16.65
N SER A 179 25.71 -13.66 16.05
CA SER A 179 24.93 -14.86 16.33
C SER A 179 24.00 -15.24 15.17
N ALA A 180 23.62 -16.53 15.12
CA ALA A 180 22.60 -17.00 14.18
C ALA A 180 21.26 -16.29 14.36
N LYS A 181 20.92 -15.90 15.58
CA LYS A 181 19.67 -15.15 15.85
C LYS A 181 19.70 -13.76 15.21
N GLU A 182 20.81 -13.05 15.29
CA GLU A 182 20.97 -11.74 14.65
C GLU A 182 20.84 -11.86 13.12
N PHE A 183 21.47 -12.86 12.52
CA PHE A 183 21.31 -13.17 11.10
C PHE A 183 19.86 -13.46 10.74
N ASP A 184 19.17 -14.36 11.49
CA ASP A 184 17.79 -14.73 11.25
C ASP A 184 16.86 -13.50 11.30
N GLU A 185 17.05 -12.60 12.27
CA GLU A 185 16.27 -11.38 12.43
C GLU A 185 16.56 -10.37 11.30
N ASP A 186 17.80 -10.19 10.89
CA ASP A 186 18.20 -9.22 9.89
C ASP A 186 17.73 -9.62 8.48
N ILE A 187 17.97 -10.88 8.09
CA ILE A 187 17.53 -11.38 6.79
C ILE A 187 16.00 -11.39 6.69
N PHE A 188 15.32 -11.77 7.78
CA PHE A 188 13.85 -11.76 7.83
C PHE A 188 13.32 -10.34 7.64
N ASN A 189 13.85 -9.37 8.38
CA ASN A 189 13.42 -7.99 8.30
C ASN A 189 13.75 -7.37 6.93
N THR A 190 14.91 -7.69 6.37
CA THR A 190 15.30 -7.18 5.05
C THR A 190 14.29 -7.63 3.99
N ILE A 191 13.99 -8.92 3.90
CA ILE A 191 13.02 -9.43 2.92
C ILE A 191 11.60 -8.93 3.22
N TYR A 192 11.21 -8.94 4.50
CA TYR A 192 9.90 -8.42 4.93
C TYR A 192 9.67 -6.97 4.47
N TYR A 193 10.62 -6.05 4.70
CA TYR A 193 10.45 -4.66 4.27
C TYR A 193 10.50 -4.47 2.75
N ASN A 194 11.24 -5.30 2.04
CA ASN A 194 11.21 -5.29 0.57
C ASN A 194 9.83 -5.74 0.05
N ILE A 195 9.24 -6.81 0.62
CA ILE A 195 7.88 -7.24 0.26
C ILE A 195 6.86 -6.14 0.60
N LEU A 196 6.97 -5.48 1.75
CA LEU A 196 6.09 -4.35 2.10
C LEU A 196 6.19 -3.20 1.09
N SER A 197 7.38 -2.92 0.57
CA SER A 197 7.55 -1.91 -0.48
C SER A 197 6.79 -2.29 -1.76
N GLU A 198 6.80 -3.57 -2.14
CA GLU A 198 6.00 -4.05 -3.28
C GLU A 198 4.49 -4.00 -3.01
N VAL A 199 4.07 -4.29 -1.78
CA VAL A 199 2.67 -4.09 -1.34
C VAL A 199 2.27 -2.62 -1.48
N GLU A 200 3.11 -1.68 -1.07
CA GLU A 200 2.85 -0.24 -1.25
C GLU A 200 2.78 0.16 -2.72
N GLU A 201 3.64 -0.39 -3.58
CA GLU A 201 3.59 -0.13 -5.02
C GLU A 201 2.31 -0.68 -5.67
N SER A 202 1.74 -1.78 -5.13
CA SER A 202 0.51 -2.39 -5.66
C SER A 202 -0.72 -1.48 -5.62
N ILE A 203 -0.68 -0.40 -4.83
CA ILE A 203 -1.74 0.63 -4.84
C ILE A 203 -1.99 1.24 -6.23
N LYS A 204 -1.01 1.16 -7.12
CA LYS A 204 -1.10 1.70 -8.48
C LYS A 204 -1.77 0.74 -9.45
N PHE A 205 -2.04 -0.49 -9.05
CA PHE A 205 -2.50 -1.54 -9.95
C PHE A 205 -3.92 -1.98 -9.64
N LYS A 206 -4.62 -2.38 -10.70
CA LYS A 206 -5.95 -2.98 -10.65
C LYS A 206 -6.10 -3.98 -11.79
N THR A 207 -7.00 -4.94 -11.66
CA THR A 207 -7.26 -5.88 -12.77
C THR A 207 -7.97 -5.19 -13.92
N GLU A 208 -7.75 -5.66 -15.16
CA GLU A 208 -8.33 -5.10 -16.40
C GLU A 208 -9.85 -4.96 -16.35
N GLY A 209 -10.55 -5.80 -15.57
CA GLY A 209 -12.01 -5.75 -15.44
C GLY A 209 -12.55 -4.40 -14.94
N PHE A 210 -11.70 -3.58 -14.33
CA PHE A 210 -12.06 -2.26 -13.81
C PHE A 210 -11.59 -1.09 -14.69
N LYS A 211 -11.07 -1.36 -15.89
CA LYS A 211 -10.47 -0.35 -16.78
C LYS A 211 -11.40 0.81 -17.14
N GLU A 212 -12.70 0.58 -17.15
CA GLU A 212 -13.69 1.63 -17.42
C GLU A 212 -13.75 2.71 -16.34
N GLU A 213 -13.30 2.42 -15.10
CA GLU A 213 -13.29 3.39 -14.00
C GLU A 213 -12.35 4.57 -14.23
N LYS A 214 -11.32 4.39 -15.09
CA LYS A 214 -10.29 5.41 -15.39
C LYS A 214 -9.78 6.06 -14.12
N GLU A 215 -9.37 5.21 -13.17
CA GLU A 215 -9.10 5.59 -11.79
C GLU A 215 -7.77 6.32 -11.64
N TRP A 216 -7.76 7.30 -10.75
CA TRP A 216 -6.59 7.91 -10.14
C TRP A 216 -6.70 7.78 -8.63
N ARG A 217 -5.57 7.64 -7.96
CA ARG A 217 -5.52 7.57 -6.50
C ARG A 217 -4.68 8.70 -5.93
N PHE A 218 -5.30 9.46 -5.04
CA PHE A 218 -4.59 10.38 -4.16
C PHE A 218 -4.42 9.67 -2.82
N PHE A 219 -3.18 9.34 -2.46
CA PHE A 219 -2.92 8.43 -1.34
C PHE A 219 -1.69 8.81 -0.52
N ILE A 220 -1.59 8.19 0.66
CA ILE A 220 -0.43 8.27 1.55
C ILE A 220 0.24 6.90 1.55
N LYS A 221 1.53 6.84 1.19
CA LYS A 221 2.38 5.65 1.35
C LYS A 221 2.78 5.56 2.82
N ASN A 222 2.18 4.68 3.57
CA ASN A 222 2.56 4.42 4.96
C ASN A 222 2.16 3.01 5.37
N SER A 223 3.09 2.27 5.94
CA SER A 223 2.76 1.18 6.85
C SER A 223 2.40 1.79 8.21
N LEU A 224 1.18 1.61 8.69
CA LEU A 224 0.81 2.00 10.04
C LEU A 224 1.50 1.06 11.03
N ASN A 225 2.22 1.65 11.97
CA ASN A 225 2.63 0.91 13.16
C ASN A 225 1.42 0.83 14.12
N LYS A 226 1.23 -0.32 14.81
CA LYS A 226 0.16 -0.51 15.82
C LYS A 226 0.06 0.60 16.86
N ASP A 227 1.17 1.28 17.15
CA ASP A 227 1.20 2.42 18.06
C ASP A 227 0.58 3.68 17.45
N ASP A 228 0.52 3.80 16.12
CA ASP A 228 -0.08 4.94 15.43
C ASP A 228 -1.62 4.86 15.43
N ILE A 229 -2.18 3.64 15.45
CA ILE A 229 -3.62 3.37 15.55
C ILE A 229 -4.20 3.82 16.91
N LYS A 230 -3.37 3.91 17.96
CA LYS A 230 -3.78 4.33 19.30
C LYS A 230 -3.81 5.85 19.53
N GLY A 231 -3.95 6.64 18.46
CA GLY A 231 -4.10 8.09 18.57
C GLY A 231 -2.79 8.88 18.57
N LYS A 232 -1.70 8.28 18.11
CA LYS A 232 -0.45 8.98 17.83
C LYS A 232 -0.42 9.46 16.38
N LYS A 233 0.27 10.60 16.16
CA LYS A 233 0.46 11.20 14.83
C LYS A 233 1.07 10.18 13.87
N ILE A 234 0.50 10.06 12.67
CA ILE A 234 1.11 9.29 11.58
C ILE A 234 2.45 9.95 11.24
N THR A 235 3.52 9.24 11.49
CA THR A 235 4.86 9.63 11.03
C THR A 235 5.16 8.87 9.74
N SER A 236 5.25 9.57 8.61
CA SER A 236 5.72 8.96 7.37
C SER A 236 7.14 8.43 7.58
N ILE A 237 7.35 7.13 7.41
CA ILE A 237 8.67 6.53 7.36
C ILE A 237 9.10 6.55 5.90
N GLY A 238 9.71 7.65 5.47
CA GLY A 238 10.48 7.62 4.24
C GLY A 238 11.70 6.73 4.47
N THR A 239 11.84 5.65 3.73
CA THR A 239 13.08 4.89 3.62
C THR A 239 14.12 5.77 2.94
N LEU A 240 14.82 6.57 3.73
CA LEU A 240 16.07 7.20 3.34
C LEU A 240 17.19 6.34 3.91
N GLY A 241 18.15 5.99 3.05
CA GLY A 241 19.31 5.19 3.38
C GLY A 241 20.01 5.60 4.68
N GLU A 242 20.84 4.72 5.18
CA GLU A 242 21.58 4.85 6.43
C GLU A 242 22.09 6.28 6.70
N GLY A 243 21.68 6.84 7.84
CA GLY A 243 22.16 8.13 8.33
C GLY A 243 21.17 9.30 8.33
N ALA A 244 19.97 9.16 7.76
CA ALA A 244 18.98 10.23 7.78
C ALA A 244 18.17 10.23 9.09
N ARG A 245 18.39 11.24 9.92
CA ARG A 245 17.57 11.53 11.10
C ARG A 245 16.11 11.69 10.65
N ARG A 246 15.19 10.96 11.29
CA ARG A 246 13.72 11.08 11.13
C ARG A 246 13.32 12.56 11.21
N LYS A 247 13.00 13.17 10.07
CA LYS A 247 12.29 14.45 10.06
C LYS A 247 10.80 14.12 10.11
N THR A 248 10.17 14.35 11.24
CA THR A 248 8.71 14.35 11.37
C THR A 248 8.15 15.46 10.50
N SER A 249 7.40 15.09 9.47
CA SER A 249 6.73 16.05 8.60
C SER A 249 5.58 16.71 9.38
N LYS A 250 5.55 18.04 9.37
CA LYS A 250 4.55 18.88 10.03
C LYS A 250 3.16 18.82 9.35
N TYR A 251 3.01 18.02 8.28
CA TYR A 251 1.85 17.99 7.39
C TYR A 251 1.10 16.66 7.36
N VAL A 252 1.50 15.70 8.18
CA VAL A 252 0.79 14.44 8.30
C VAL A 252 -0.55 14.69 9.00
N ALA A 253 -1.57 13.95 8.63
CA ALA A 253 -2.89 14.04 9.24
C ALA A 253 -2.79 13.97 10.76
N ASP A 254 -3.52 14.85 11.42
CA ASP A 254 -3.42 14.98 12.87
C ASP A 254 -3.87 13.71 13.60
N ASN A 255 -4.78 12.90 13.01
CA ASN A 255 -5.29 11.65 13.60
C ASN A 255 -5.79 10.69 12.53
N VAL A 256 -5.67 9.38 12.80
CA VAL A 256 -6.46 8.35 12.14
C VAL A 256 -7.83 8.31 12.84
N GLU A 257 -8.88 8.48 12.07
CA GLU A 257 -10.26 8.36 12.52
C GLU A 257 -10.84 7.03 12.04
N PHE A 258 -11.96 6.59 12.62
CA PHE A 258 -12.59 5.34 12.25
C PHE A 258 -14.04 5.58 11.83
N ASN A 259 -14.46 4.91 10.77
CA ASN A 259 -15.85 4.83 10.34
C ASN A 259 -16.35 3.40 10.52
N ILE A 260 -17.60 3.25 10.93
CA ILE A 260 -18.23 1.93 11.03
C ILE A 260 -18.92 1.66 9.69
N LYS A 261 -18.51 0.56 9.04
CA LYS A 261 -19.13 0.06 7.80
C LYS A 261 -19.57 -1.37 8.05
N GLU A 262 -20.88 -1.61 8.04
CA GLU A 262 -21.47 -2.91 8.40
C GLU A 262 -21.05 -3.33 9.82
N ASN A 263 -20.14 -4.27 9.98
CA ASN A 263 -19.62 -4.72 11.27
C ASN A 263 -18.12 -4.43 11.45
N ASP A 264 -17.50 -3.67 10.52
CA ASP A 264 -16.08 -3.36 10.51
C ASP A 264 -15.80 -1.89 10.82
N MET A 265 -14.70 -1.66 11.54
CA MET A 265 -14.13 -0.33 11.69
C MET A 265 -13.12 -0.06 10.57
N VAL A 266 -13.48 0.82 9.65
CA VAL A 266 -12.60 1.23 8.55
C VAL A 266 -11.86 2.51 8.97
N PRO A 267 -10.53 2.46 9.10
CA PRO A 267 -9.74 3.64 9.40
C PRO A 267 -9.71 4.59 8.21
N PHE A 268 -9.64 5.88 8.49
CA PHE A 268 -9.47 6.92 7.48
C PHE A 268 -8.68 8.11 8.01
N VAL A 269 -8.16 8.89 7.09
CA VAL A 269 -7.47 10.15 7.36
C VAL A 269 -8.27 11.30 6.77
N SER A 270 -8.54 12.33 7.57
CA SER A 270 -9.24 13.55 7.12
C SER A 270 -8.25 14.62 6.68
N LEU A 271 -8.45 15.21 5.50
CA LEU A 271 -7.72 16.37 5.01
C LEU A 271 -8.67 17.56 4.82
N LYS A 272 -8.40 18.66 5.53
CA LYS A 272 -9.17 19.90 5.41
C LYS A 272 -8.87 20.62 4.10
N PHE A 273 -9.86 21.29 3.51
CA PHE A 273 -9.72 22.08 2.28
C PHE A 273 -8.71 23.23 2.40
N GLU A 274 -8.49 23.75 3.60
CA GLU A 274 -7.46 24.77 3.89
C GLU A 274 -6.06 24.32 3.45
N LYS A 275 -5.79 23.01 3.44
CA LYS A 275 -4.53 22.45 2.94
C LYS A 275 -4.36 22.64 1.43
N PHE A 276 -5.46 22.85 0.70
CA PHE A 276 -5.56 23.10 -0.74
C PHE A 276 -6.02 24.54 -1.04
N HIS A 277 -5.67 25.51 -0.19
CA HIS A 277 -6.06 26.91 -0.31
C HIS A 277 -7.58 27.14 -0.53
N ASN A 278 -8.42 26.23 -0.03
CA ASN A 278 -9.89 26.21 -0.19
C ASN A 278 -10.42 26.05 -1.62
N ASN A 279 -9.57 25.76 -2.61
CA ASN A 279 -9.94 25.64 -4.02
C ASN A 279 -9.97 24.19 -4.52
N LEU A 280 -10.15 23.22 -3.61
CA LEU A 280 -10.08 21.81 -3.97
C LEU A 280 -11.25 21.35 -4.86
N ILE A 281 -12.46 21.86 -4.62
CA ILE A 281 -13.64 21.49 -5.40
C ILE A 281 -13.93 22.58 -6.44
N ASN A 282 -13.98 22.19 -7.71
CA ASN A 282 -14.28 23.09 -8.83
C ASN A 282 -15.62 22.77 -9.52
N GLN A 283 -16.22 21.61 -9.30
CA GLN A 283 -17.47 21.19 -9.91
C GLN A 283 -18.25 20.26 -8.99
N VAL A 284 -19.57 20.35 -9.09
CA VAL A 284 -20.52 19.41 -8.46
C VAL A 284 -21.53 18.99 -9.51
N ILE A 285 -21.66 17.69 -9.73
CA ILE A 285 -22.65 17.09 -10.63
C ILE A 285 -23.59 16.26 -9.79
N CYS A 286 -24.88 16.49 -9.90
CA CYS A 286 -25.89 15.64 -9.28
C CYS A 286 -26.19 14.46 -10.20
N GLY A 287 -26.46 13.32 -9.64
CA GLY A 287 -26.79 12.13 -10.40
C GLY A 287 -28.07 12.32 -11.24
N PRO A 288 -28.22 11.51 -12.31
CA PRO A 288 -29.33 11.59 -13.27
C PRO A 288 -30.67 11.26 -12.64
#